data_969c8a6a643e1e8499f81e942f3d38ed
#
_entry.id   969c8a6a643e1e8499f81e942f3d38ed
#
_cell.length_a   1.000
_cell.length_b   1.000
_cell.length_c   1.000
_cell.angle_alpha   90.00
_cell.angle_beta   90.00
_cell.angle_gamma   90.00
#
_symmetry.space_group_name_H-M   'P 1'
#
loop_
_entity.id
_entity.type
_entity.pdbx_description
1 polymer ?
#
loop_
_entity_poly.entity_id
_entity_poly.type
_entity_poly.pdbx_seq_one_letter_code
_entity_poly.pdbx_strand_id
1 'polypeptide(L)'
;KDGNANFILEDFKKAGIHTQYILTSESEETGQAFITVDEAGQNTILVYGGANMTLSATDVEMSADAFIGADFVVAQLEVPFEAIEQAFKIARKQNITTVLNPAPAIELPKSLLELTDIIIPNETEAELLTGISINNESDMKETATYFLELGISAVLITLGEQGTYYAYQEQYKMVPAFNVKAIDTTAAGDTFIGAFLSELNKDLSNIESAIRLANQASSLTVQRKGAQSSIPTRKEVEAEYN
;
A
#
# COMPACT_ATOMS: atom_id res chain seq x y z
N LYS A 1 4.31 22.18 -10.79
CA LYS A 1 3.79 22.32 -12.18
C LYS A 1 4.90 22.04 -13.17
N ASP A 2 4.98 20.82 -13.66
CA ASP A 2 5.95 20.35 -14.64
C ASP A 2 5.28 19.42 -15.68
N GLY A 3 6.05 18.90 -16.64
CA GLY A 3 5.53 17.98 -17.67
C GLY A 3 5.05 16.65 -17.09
N ASN A 4 5.68 16.16 -16.04
CA ASN A 4 5.33 14.90 -15.36
C ASN A 4 3.98 15.02 -14.65
N ALA A 5 3.72 16.14 -13.96
CA ALA A 5 2.46 16.39 -13.29
C ALA A 5 1.27 16.32 -14.25
N ASN A 6 1.38 16.95 -15.42
CA ASN A 6 0.31 16.90 -16.42
C ASN A 6 0.06 15.49 -16.95
N PHE A 7 1.14 14.75 -17.23
CA PHE A 7 1.06 13.37 -17.70
C PHE A 7 0.34 12.47 -16.67
N ILE A 8 0.75 12.54 -15.39
CA ILE A 8 0.16 11.75 -14.31
C ILE A 8 -1.33 12.08 -14.12
N LEU A 9 -1.69 13.37 -14.11
CA LEU A 9 -3.08 13.80 -13.95
C LEU A 9 -3.98 13.34 -15.10
N GLU A 10 -3.46 13.33 -16.33
CA GLU A 10 -4.18 12.79 -17.49
C GLU A 10 -4.40 11.28 -17.37
N ASP A 11 -3.40 10.53 -16.94
CA ASP A 11 -3.51 9.09 -16.78
C ASP A 11 -4.45 8.71 -15.64
N PHE A 12 -4.42 9.43 -14.52
CA PHE A 12 -5.41 9.25 -13.45
C PHE A 12 -6.84 9.50 -13.93
N LYS A 13 -7.07 10.55 -14.70
CA LYS A 13 -8.39 10.83 -15.30
C LYS A 13 -8.84 9.73 -16.26
N LYS A 14 -7.94 9.20 -17.11
CA LYS A 14 -8.24 8.06 -18.01
C LYS A 14 -8.59 6.80 -17.23
N ALA A 15 -7.94 6.59 -16.07
CA ALA A 15 -8.23 5.48 -15.15
C ALA A 15 -9.52 5.69 -14.32
N GLY A 16 -10.20 6.84 -14.45
CA GLY A 16 -11.41 7.15 -13.70
C GLY A 16 -11.15 7.59 -12.25
N ILE A 17 -9.92 7.96 -11.91
CA ILE A 17 -9.55 8.44 -10.58
C ILE A 17 -9.96 9.91 -10.45
N HIS A 18 -10.61 10.24 -9.32
CA HIS A 18 -10.98 11.62 -9.00
C HIS A 18 -9.73 12.44 -8.64
N THR A 19 -9.43 13.48 -9.41
CA THR A 19 -8.21 14.28 -9.29
C THR A 19 -8.43 15.66 -8.65
N GLN A 20 -9.64 15.96 -8.21
CA GLN A 20 -10.02 17.30 -7.71
C GLN A 20 -9.30 17.71 -6.41
N TYR A 21 -8.79 16.74 -5.66
CA TYR A 21 -8.04 16.98 -4.42
C TYR A 21 -6.53 16.76 -4.60
N ILE A 22 -6.06 16.55 -5.83
CA ILE A 22 -4.62 16.51 -6.10
C ILE A 22 -4.10 17.95 -6.19
N LEU A 23 -3.22 18.29 -5.27
CA LEU A 23 -2.59 19.60 -5.22
C LEU A 23 -1.42 19.68 -6.20
N THR A 24 -1.13 20.88 -6.66
CA THR A 24 0.05 21.14 -7.49
C THR A 24 0.99 22.13 -6.78
N SER A 25 2.26 21.79 -6.70
CA SER A 25 3.29 22.69 -6.17
C SER A 25 3.76 23.68 -7.24
N GLU A 26 4.06 24.91 -6.79
CA GLU A 26 4.72 25.93 -7.63
C GLU A 26 6.23 25.95 -7.37
N SER A 27 6.71 25.38 -6.27
CA SER A 27 8.10 25.43 -5.82
C SER A 27 8.86 24.12 -6.02
N GLU A 28 8.16 22.99 -6.06
CA GLU A 28 8.76 21.68 -6.15
C GLU A 28 8.30 20.94 -7.40
N GLU A 29 9.21 20.16 -7.99
CA GLU A 29 8.89 19.27 -9.11
C GLU A 29 8.17 18.01 -8.61
N THR A 30 7.50 17.31 -9.53
CA THR A 30 6.89 16.01 -9.26
C THR A 30 7.93 15.02 -8.75
N GLY A 31 7.59 14.23 -7.73
CA GLY A 31 8.45 13.17 -7.20
C GLY A 31 8.87 12.18 -8.30
N GLN A 32 10.10 11.67 -8.20
CA GLN A 32 10.69 10.79 -9.20
C GLN A 32 11.45 9.65 -8.52
N ALA A 33 11.37 8.46 -9.10
CA ALA A 33 12.18 7.32 -8.72
C ALA A 33 13.14 6.97 -9.87
N PHE A 34 14.44 6.92 -9.56
CA PHE A 34 15.50 6.54 -10.51
C PHE A 34 15.91 5.10 -10.19
N ILE A 35 15.54 4.17 -11.05
CA ILE A 35 15.83 2.76 -10.88
C ILE A 35 17.06 2.40 -11.70
N THR A 36 18.13 1.96 -11.03
CA THR A 36 19.33 1.42 -11.67
C THR A 36 19.35 -0.09 -11.48
N VAL A 37 19.65 -0.82 -12.55
CA VAL A 37 19.77 -2.27 -12.54
C VAL A 37 21.18 -2.64 -12.88
N ASP A 38 21.86 -3.44 -12.04
CA ASP A 38 23.20 -3.91 -12.29
C ASP A 38 23.24 -5.13 -13.25
N GLU A 39 24.43 -5.60 -13.60
CA GLU A 39 24.61 -6.75 -14.49
C GLU A 39 24.09 -8.06 -13.89
N ALA A 40 23.92 -8.15 -12.57
CA ALA A 40 23.33 -9.28 -11.86
C ALA A 40 21.78 -9.17 -11.74
N GLY A 41 21.18 -8.09 -12.27
CA GLY A 41 19.75 -7.83 -12.21
C GLY A 41 19.29 -7.26 -10.86
N GLN A 42 20.20 -6.79 -10.01
CA GLN A 42 19.82 -6.17 -8.74
C GLN A 42 19.44 -4.70 -8.94
N ASN A 43 18.36 -4.29 -8.29
CA ASN A 43 17.82 -2.94 -8.38
C ASN A 43 18.36 -2.07 -7.23
N THR A 44 18.75 -0.85 -7.56
CA THR A 44 18.92 0.24 -6.59
C THR A 44 18.00 1.37 -6.98
N ILE A 45 17.18 1.84 -6.04
CA ILE A 45 16.18 2.88 -6.28
C ILE A 45 16.58 4.12 -5.51
N LEU A 46 16.80 5.22 -6.24
CA LEU A 46 16.98 6.55 -5.66
C LEU A 46 15.66 7.32 -5.81
N VAL A 47 15.06 7.70 -4.69
CA VAL A 47 13.79 8.43 -4.66
C VAL A 47 14.04 9.91 -4.38
N TYR A 48 13.51 10.77 -5.24
CA TYR A 48 13.34 12.20 -5.00
C TYR A 48 11.86 12.45 -4.69
N GLY A 49 11.56 12.81 -3.44
CA GLY A 49 10.17 12.97 -3.00
C GLY A 49 9.45 14.16 -3.64
N GLY A 50 10.18 15.24 -3.96
CA GLY A 50 9.66 16.42 -4.66
C GLY A 50 8.39 16.98 -3.99
N ALA A 51 7.41 17.31 -4.80
CA ALA A 51 6.13 17.89 -4.35
C ALA A 51 5.37 17.01 -3.33
N ASN A 52 5.58 15.69 -3.31
CA ASN A 52 4.96 14.81 -2.31
C ASN A 52 5.35 15.22 -0.89
N MET A 53 6.59 15.67 -0.70
CA MET A 53 7.11 16.07 0.62
C MET A 53 6.65 17.46 1.07
N THR A 54 5.87 18.17 0.25
CA THR A 54 5.28 19.48 0.62
C THR A 54 3.85 19.36 1.16
N LEU A 55 3.25 18.15 1.11
CA LEU A 55 1.90 17.93 1.62
C LEU A 55 1.85 18.20 3.13
N SER A 56 0.95 19.08 3.57
CA SER A 56 0.80 19.45 4.97
C SER A 56 -0.49 18.93 5.59
N ALA A 57 -0.55 18.90 6.94
CA ALA A 57 -1.78 18.61 7.67
C ALA A 57 -2.92 19.59 7.31
N THR A 58 -2.59 20.86 7.04
CA THR A 58 -3.56 21.87 6.62
C THR A 58 -4.15 21.55 5.25
N ASP A 59 -3.34 21.09 4.29
CA ASP A 59 -3.82 20.69 2.97
C ASP A 59 -4.81 19.54 3.07
N VAL A 60 -4.54 18.58 3.95
CA VAL A 60 -5.44 17.45 4.23
C VAL A 60 -6.74 17.94 4.87
N GLU A 61 -6.69 18.87 5.82
CA GLU A 61 -7.89 19.49 6.42
C GLU A 61 -8.75 20.21 5.36
N MET A 62 -8.13 20.97 4.48
CA MET A 62 -8.81 21.66 3.37
C MET A 62 -9.45 20.69 2.37
N SER A 63 -8.97 19.46 2.32
CA SER A 63 -9.48 18.38 1.46
C SER A 63 -10.45 17.44 2.19
N ALA A 64 -11.01 17.83 3.35
CA ALA A 64 -11.84 16.98 4.19
C ALA A 64 -13.08 16.41 3.47
N ASP A 65 -13.60 17.10 2.46
CA ASP A 65 -14.71 16.61 1.65
C ASP A 65 -14.37 15.36 0.83
N ALA A 66 -13.07 15.09 0.58
CA ALA A 66 -12.62 13.87 -0.10
C ALA A 66 -12.94 12.59 0.69
N PHE A 67 -13.12 12.72 2.01
CA PHE A 67 -13.40 11.58 2.90
C PHE A 67 -14.89 11.20 2.91
N ILE A 68 -15.78 12.06 2.43
CA ILE A 68 -17.24 11.82 2.48
C ILE A 68 -17.59 10.60 1.61
N GLY A 69 -18.12 9.57 2.26
CA GLY A 69 -18.53 8.33 1.59
C GLY A 69 -17.38 7.36 1.26
N ALA A 70 -16.16 7.65 1.70
CA ALA A 70 -15.06 6.73 1.57
C ALA A 70 -15.23 5.52 2.53
N ASP A 71 -14.77 4.35 2.09
CA ASP A 71 -14.73 3.14 2.88
C ASP A 71 -13.38 2.97 3.58
N PHE A 72 -12.31 3.37 2.89
CA PHE A 72 -10.93 3.26 3.33
C PHE A 72 -10.15 4.54 3.05
N VAL A 73 -9.20 4.85 3.92
CA VAL A 73 -8.13 5.83 3.67
C VAL A 73 -6.82 5.09 3.70
N VAL A 74 -6.07 5.19 2.61
CA VAL A 74 -4.79 4.46 2.43
C VAL A 74 -3.65 5.45 2.39
N ALA A 75 -2.57 5.13 3.07
CA ALA A 75 -1.33 5.88 3.01
C ALA A 75 -0.11 4.98 2.92
N GLN A 76 0.94 5.51 2.30
CA GLN A 76 2.32 5.05 2.34
C GLN A 76 3.19 6.12 3.01
N LEU A 77 4.50 5.86 3.13
CA LEU A 77 5.42 6.76 3.82
C LEU A 77 6.21 7.69 2.86
N GLU A 78 5.63 7.98 1.71
CA GLU A 78 6.23 8.87 0.70
C GLU A 78 5.68 10.31 0.77
N VAL A 79 5.00 10.64 1.85
CA VAL A 79 4.52 11.97 2.22
C VAL A 79 4.82 12.24 3.70
N PRO A 80 4.81 13.50 4.18
CA PRO A 80 5.08 13.80 5.59
C PRO A 80 4.11 13.10 6.55
N PHE A 81 4.64 12.59 7.67
CA PHE A 81 3.84 11.90 8.70
C PHE A 81 2.66 12.72 9.22
N GLU A 82 2.84 14.03 9.36
CA GLU A 82 1.81 14.94 9.84
C GLU A 82 0.59 14.96 8.91
N ALA A 83 0.81 14.82 7.61
CA ALA A 83 -0.28 14.72 6.63
C ALA A 83 -1.02 13.39 6.77
N ILE A 84 -0.28 12.27 6.92
CA ILE A 84 -0.87 10.93 7.11
C ILE A 84 -1.67 10.89 8.42
N GLU A 85 -1.08 11.35 9.52
CA GLU A 85 -1.76 11.40 10.81
C GLU A 85 -3.04 12.23 10.76
N GLN A 86 -3.00 13.37 10.08
CA GLN A 86 -4.19 14.22 9.93
C GLN A 86 -5.26 13.52 9.09
N ALA A 87 -4.89 12.84 8.00
CA ALA A 87 -5.81 12.05 7.20
C ALA A 87 -6.46 10.93 8.04
N PHE A 88 -5.68 10.20 8.83
CA PHE A 88 -6.18 9.13 9.68
C PHE A 88 -7.05 9.65 10.83
N LYS A 89 -6.73 10.82 11.41
CA LYS A 89 -7.60 11.49 12.41
C LYS A 89 -8.95 11.87 11.82
N ILE A 90 -9.00 12.37 10.58
CA ILE A 90 -10.26 12.69 9.88
C ILE A 90 -11.04 11.40 9.60
N ALA A 91 -10.38 10.39 9.06
CA ALA A 91 -10.98 9.09 8.76
C ALA A 91 -11.67 8.48 10.00
N ARG A 92 -10.96 8.39 11.12
CA ARG A 92 -11.50 7.84 12.37
C ARG A 92 -12.73 8.61 12.90
N LYS A 93 -12.74 9.93 12.77
CA LYS A 93 -13.91 10.74 13.14
C LYS A 93 -15.15 10.43 12.29
N GLN A 94 -14.95 9.92 11.07
CA GLN A 94 -16.02 9.57 10.14
C GLN A 94 -16.29 8.07 10.06
N ASN A 95 -15.67 7.24 10.94
CA ASN A 95 -15.72 5.77 10.93
C ASN A 95 -15.26 5.17 9.59
N ILE A 96 -14.22 5.74 9.00
CA ILE A 96 -13.54 5.23 7.81
C ILE A 96 -12.33 4.43 8.27
N THR A 97 -12.14 3.24 7.73
CA THR A 97 -11.01 2.36 8.07
C THR A 97 -9.70 2.93 7.52
N THR A 98 -8.68 3.02 8.36
CA THR A 98 -7.35 3.50 7.99
C THR A 98 -6.44 2.33 7.62
N VAL A 99 -5.73 2.45 6.51
CA VAL A 99 -4.82 1.42 5.98
C VAL A 99 -3.44 2.01 5.76
N LEU A 100 -2.45 1.45 6.42
CA LEU A 100 -1.05 1.86 6.28
C LEU A 100 -0.23 0.77 5.58
N ASN A 101 0.39 1.13 4.45
CA ASN A 101 1.52 0.38 3.93
C ASN A 101 2.81 1.08 4.38
N PRO A 102 3.62 0.49 5.26
CA PRO A 102 4.78 1.16 5.84
C PRO A 102 5.99 1.15 4.90
N ALA A 103 5.78 1.50 3.64
CA ALA A 103 6.77 1.59 2.57
C ALA A 103 7.11 3.06 2.27
N PRO A 104 8.41 3.44 2.12
CA PRO A 104 9.59 2.63 2.36
C PRO A 104 9.82 2.34 3.85
N ALA A 105 10.59 1.27 4.13
CA ALA A 105 10.91 0.85 5.49
C ALA A 105 11.65 1.93 6.29
N ILE A 106 10.94 2.59 7.22
CA ILE A 106 11.47 3.61 8.13
C ILE A 106 10.81 3.46 9.50
N GLU A 107 11.46 3.98 10.54
CA GLU A 107 10.85 4.03 11.88
C GLU A 107 9.57 4.87 11.88
N LEU A 108 8.53 4.37 12.53
CA LEU A 108 7.23 5.03 12.59
C LEU A 108 6.97 5.69 13.94
N PRO A 109 6.37 6.89 13.95
CA PRO A 109 5.83 7.46 15.17
C PRO A 109 4.74 6.53 15.76
N LYS A 110 4.77 6.32 17.07
CA LYS A 110 3.75 5.53 17.76
C LYS A 110 2.34 6.08 17.52
N SER A 111 2.22 7.40 17.45
CA SER A 111 0.97 8.11 17.15
C SER A 111 0.35 7.71 15.83
N LEU A 112 1.16 7.40 14.80
CA LEU A 112 0.65 6.94 13.52
C LEU A 112 0.16 5.47 13.61
N LEU A 113 0.89 4.61 14.30
CA LEU A 113 0.47 3.22 14.53
C LEU A 113 -0.86 3.16 15.31
N GLU A 114 -1.03 3.98 16.34
CA GLU A 114 -2.26 4.10 17.12
C GLU A 114 -3.49 4.58 16.30
N LEU A 115 -3.25 5.22 15.16
CA LEU A 115 -4.29 5.69 14.23
C LEU A 115 -4.56 4.69 13.10
N THR A 116 -3.80 3.59 13.01
CA THR A 116 -3.86 2.61 11.92
C THR A 116 -4.78 1.45 12.30
N ASP A 117 -5.75 1.14 11.45
CA ASP A 117 -6.66 0.00 11.64
C ASP A 117 -6.14 -1.27 10.94
N ILE A 118 -5.56 -1.11 9.74
CA ILE A 118 -4.97 -2.20 8.96
C ILE A 118 -3.53 -1.82 8.59
N ILE A 119 -2.57 -2.70 8.85
CA ILE A 119 -1.18 -2.51 8.41
C ILE A 119 -0.78 -3.61 7.43
N ILE A 120 -0.09 -3.21 6.33
CA ILE A 120 0.30 -4.11 5.24
C ILE A 120 1.80 -3.97 4.97
N PRO A 121 2.68 -4.49 5.82
CA PRO A 121 4.12 -4.52 5.58
C PRO A 121 4.54 -5.70 4.69
N ASN A 122 5.69 -5.56 4.03
CA ASN A 122 6.44 -6.71 3.55
C ASN A 122 7.40 -7.24 4.65
N GLU A 123 8.18 -8.30 4.35
CA GLU A 123 9.12 -8.92 5.30
C GLU A 123 10.14 -7.90 5.86
N THR A 124 10.73 -7.09 4.97
CA THR A 124 11.76 -6.10 5.35
C THR A 124 11.17 -4.98 6.21
N GLU A 125 10.00 -4.49 5.85
CA GLU A 125 9.28 -3.46 6.61
C GLU A 125 8.85 -3.98 7.97
N ALA A 126 8.34 -5.22 8.02
CA ALA A 126 7.95 -5.88 9.25
C ALA A 126 9.15 -6.08 10.19
N GLU A 127 10.28 -6.57 9.67
CA GLU A 127 11.51 -6.74 10.46
C GLU A 127 12.02 -5.41 11.00
N LEU A 128 12.05 -4.35 10.19
CA LEU A 128 12.49 -3.03 10.66
C LEU A 128 11.61 -2.49 11.80
N LEU A 129 10.30 -2.65 11.69
CA LEU A 129 9.35 -2.10 12.65
C LEU A 129 9.26 -2.90 13.95
N THR A 130 9.49 -4.20 13.89
CA THR A 130 9.32 -5.11 15.05
C THR A 130 10.64 -5.62 15.63
N GLY A 131 11.72 -5.59 14.85
CA GLY A 131 12.98 -6.24 15.17
C GLY A 131 12.94 -7.77 15.03
N ILE A 132 11.88 -8.34 14.48
CA ILE A 132 11.67 -9.78 14.32
C ILE A 132 11.95 -10.19 12.88
N SER A 133 13.00 -10.98 12.65
CA SER A 133 13.29 -11.56 11.33
C SER A 133 12.33 -12.72 11.04
N ILE A 134 11.67 -12.68 9.90
CA ILE A 134 10.64 -13.66 9.51
C ILE A 134 11.29 -14.82 8.76
N ASN A 135 11.44 -15.98 9.43
CA ASN A 135 12.02 -17.19 8.85
C ASN A 135 11.02 -18.37 8.80
N ASN A 136 9.97 -18.32 9.59
CA ASN A 136 8.98 -19.39 9.75
C ASN A 136 7.64 -18.83 10.24
N GLU A 137 6.63 -19.69 10.33
CA GLU A 137 5.27 -19.31 10.75
C GLU A 137 5.20 -18.75 12.18
N SER A 138 6.05 -19.21 13.08
CA SER A 138 6.10 -18.69 14.46
C SER A 138 6.52 -17.22 14.47
N ASP A 139 7.51 -16.86 13.64
CA ASP A 139 8.00 -15.48 13.52
C ASP A 139 6.92 -14.59 12.90
N MET A 140 6.20 -15.09 11.89
CA MET A 140 5.06 -14.38 11.29
C MET A 140 3.98 -14.07 12.32
N LYS A 141 3.66 -15.07 13.16
CA LYS A 141 2.68 -14.93 14.23
C LYS A 141 3.14 -13.93 15.29
N GLU A 142 4.41 -13.98 15.70
CA GLU A 142 4.99 -13.04 16.66
C GLU A 142 4.95 -11.61 16.11
N THR A 143 5.39 -11.42 14.86
CA THR A 143 5.32 -10.14 14.15
C THR A 143 3.89 -9.59 14.07
N ALA A 144 2.93 -10.42 13.70
CA ALA A 144 1.53 -10.00 13.63
C ALA A 144 0.98 -9.66 15.02
N THR A 145 1.34 -10.45 16.06
CA THR A 145 0.92 -10.20 17.43
C THR A 145 1.45 -8.87 17.95
N TYR A 146 2.71 -8.52 17.64
CA TYR A 146 3.28 -7.23 17.98
C TYR A 146 2.41 -6.05 17.50
N PHE A 147 1.96 -6.07 16.22
CA PHE A 147 1.10 -5.02 15.69
C PHE A 147 -0.30 -5.03 16.32
N LEU A 148 -0.89 -6.20 16.55
CA LEU A 148 -2.19 -6.32 17.21
C LEU A 148 -2.16 -5.77 18.64
N GLU A 149 -1.07 -5.97 19.39
CA GLU A 149 -0.88 -5.41 20.74
C GLU A 149 -0.77 -3.88 20.75
N LEU A 150 -0.39 -3.26 19.63
CA LEU A 150 -0.43 -1.80 19.45
C LEU A 150 -1.85 -1.26 19.16
N GLY A 151 -2.85 -2.15 19.03
CA GLY A 151 -4.25 -1.78 18.78
C GLY A 151 -4.66 -1.81 17.30
N ILE A 152 -3.77 -2.26 16.40
CA ILE A 152 -4.09 -2.48 15.00
C ILE A 152 -5.06 -3.65 14.88
N SER A 153 -6.13 -3.52 14.10
CA SER A 153 -7.21 -4.50 14.01
C SER A 153 -6.89 -5.68 13.08
N ALA A 154 -6.15 -5.42 12.02
CA ALA A 154 -5.74 -6.45 11.05
C ALA A 154 -4.31 -6.21 10.56
N VAL A 155 -3.55 -7.29 10.43
CA VAL A 155 -2.16 -7.29 9.97
C VAL A 155 -2.06 -8.21 8.75
N LEU A 156 -1.50 -7.72 7.66
CA LEU A 156 -1.23 -8.48 6.44
C LEU A 156 0.27 -8.38 6.14
N ILE A 157 1.00 -9.47 6.23
CA ILE A 157 2.44 -9.50 5.91
C ILE A 157 2.59 -10.11 4.51
N THR A 158 3.04 -9.32 3.55
CA THR A 158 3.29 -9.82 2.19
C THR A 158 4.66 -10.48 2.12
N LEU A 159 4.71 -11.72 1.62
CA LEU A 159 5.86 -12.64 1.65
C LEU A 159 6.28 -13.07 0.23
N GLY A 160 6.14 -12.17 -0.73
CA GLY A 160 6.51 -12.38 -2.12
C GLY A 160 5.88 -13.65 -2.71
N GLU A 161 6.71 -14.59 -3.15
CA GLU A 161 6.27 -15.84 -3.78
C GLU A 161 5.55 -16.80 -2.82
N GLN A 162 5.67 -16.62 -1.52
CA GLN A 162 4.96 -17.44 -0.54
C GLN A 162 3.49 -17.02 -0.39
N GLY A 163 3.17 -15.75 -0.65
CA GLY A 163 1.82 -15.21 -0.51
C GLY A 163 1.70 -14.18 0.60
N THR A 164 0.60 -14.25 1.35
CA THR A 164 0.30 -13.25 2.39
C THR A 164 -0.12 -13.95 3.67
N TYR A 165 0.59 -13.66 4.75
CA TYR A 165 0.18 -14.05 6.10
C TYR A 165 -0.70 -12.97 6.69
N TYR A 166 -1.86 -13.33 7.25
CA TYR A 166 -2.73 -12.35 7.89
C TYR A 166 -3.13 -12.75 9.31
N ALA A 167 -3.34 -11.75 10.13
CA ALA A 167 -3.90 -11.89 11.47
C ALA A 167 -5.11 -10.93 11.63
N TYR A 168 -6.28 -11.49 11.96
CA TYR A 168 -7.52 -10.78 12.20
C TYR A 168 -8.47 -11.61 13.07
N GLN A 169 -9.05 -11.04 14.13
CA GLN A 169 -10.03 -11.70 15.02
C GLN A 169 -9.59 -13.10 15.49
N GLU A 170 -8.41 -13.21 16.09
CA GLU A 170 -7.80 -14.47 16.55
C GLU A 170 -7.48 -15.49 15.44
N GLN A 171 -7.73 -15.16 14.18
CA GLN A 171 -7.33 -15.98 13.04
C GLN A 171 -5.91 -15.56 12.60
N TYR A 172 -5.08 -16.56 12.38
CA TYR A 172 -3.72 -16.43 11.87
C TYR A 172 -3.59 -17.42 10.71
N LYS A 173 -3.47 -16.93 9.48
CA LYS A 173 -3.50 -17.81 8.30
C LYS A 173 -2.55 -17.32 7.21
N MET A 174 -2.04 -18.27 6.45
CA MET A 174 -1.35 -18.04 5.19
C MET A 174 -2.34 -18.19 4.03
N VAL A 175 -2.39 -17.19 3.15
CA VAL A 175 -3.04 -17.26 1.84
C VAL A 175 -1.93 -17.37 0.79
N PRO A 176 -1.74 -18.51 0.13
CA PRO A 176 -0.61 -18.73 -0.76
C PRO A 176 -0.68 -17.84 -2.00
N ALA A 177 0.49 -17.48 -2.51
CA ALA A 177 0.62 -16.83 -3.82
C ALA A 177 0.35 -17.80 -4.96
N PHE A 178 0.27 -17.28 -6.17
CA PHE A 178 0.19 -18.05 -7.40
C PHE A 178 1.59 -18.24 -7.98
N ASN A 179 1.93 -19.48 -8.29
CA ASN A 179 3.26 -19.82 -8.82
C ASN A 179 3.38 -19.33 -10.27
N VAL A 180 4.12 -18.24 -10.47
CA VAL A 180 4.35 -17.61 -11.76
C VAL A 180 5.83 -17.27 -11.93
N LYS A 181 6.27 -17.10 -13.17
CA LYS A 181 7.64 -16.61 -13.43
C LYS A 181 7.64 -15.08 -13.38
N ALA A 182 8.20 -14.52 -12.33
CA ALA A 182 8.38 -13.08 -12.22
C ALA A 182 9.39 -12.55 -13.27
N ILE A 183 9.05 -11.43 -13.88
CA ILE A 183 9.87 -10.68 -14.84
C ILE A 183 10.31 -9.35 -14.20
N ASP A 184 9.38 -8.70 -13.49
CA ASP A 184 9.59 -7.40 -12.83
C ASP A 184 8.66 -7.32 -11.62
N THR A 185 9.20 -7.08 -10.44
CA THR A 185 8.40 -7.01 -9.19
C THR A 185 7.94 -5.60 -8.86
N THR A 186 8.24 -4.62 -9.71
CA THR A 186 7.80 -3.23 -9.53
C THR A 186 6.27 -3.15 -9.46
N ALA A 187 5.75 -2.37 -8.53
CA ALA A 187 4.32 -2.17 -8.28
C ALA A 187 3.53 -3.43 -7.84
N ALA A 188 4.19 -4.54 -7.48
CA ALA A 188 3.49 -5.72 -6.97
C ALA A 188 2.75 -5.43 -5.65
N GLY A 189 3.40 -4.71 -4.73
CA GLY A 189 2.79 -4.27 -3.46
C GLY A 189 1.64 -3.31 -3.67
N ASP A 190 1.81 -2.32 -4.55
CA ASP A 190 0.75 -1.34 -4.88
C ASP A 190 -0.47 -2.03 -5.48
N THR A 191 -0.23 -2.98 -6.41
CA THR A 191 -1.29 -3.80 -7.01
C THR A 191 -2.01 -4.65 -5.95
N PHE A 192 -1.24 -5.25 -5.02
CA PHE A 192 -1.81 -6.02 -3.92
C PHE A 192 -2.78 -5.17 -3.10
N ILE A 193 -2.33 -4.00 -2.65
CA ILE A 193 -3.14 -3.10 -1.81
C ILE A 193 -4.38 -2.64 -2.55
N GLY A 194 -4.24 -2.18 -3.80
CA GLY A 194 -5.36 -1.72 -4.60
C GLY A 194 -6.39 -2.81 -4.87
N ALA A 195 -5.96 -4.02 -5.24
CA ALA A 195 -6.83 -5.16 -5.47
C ALA A 195 -7.50 -5.64 -4.17
N PHE A 196 -6.75 -5.73 -3.06
CA PHE A 196 -7.27 -6.09 -1.75
C PHE A 196 -8.43 -5.18 -1.33
N LEU A 197 -8.20 -3.88 -1.35
CA LEU A 197 -9.20 -2.89 -0.92
C LEU A 197 -10.38 -2.78 -1.88
N SER A 198 -10.19 -3.07 -3.17
CA SER A 198 -11.29 -3.10 -4.14
C SER A 198 -12.30 -4.23 -3.89
N GLU A 199 -11.90 -5.28 -3.18
CA GLU A 199 -12.74 -6.45 -2.85
C GLU A 199 -13.19 -6.46 -1.39
N LEU A 200 -12.45 -5.80 -0.50
CA LEU A 200 -12.65 -5.88 0.94
C LEU A 200 -13.98 -5.24 1.37
N ASN A 201 -14.77 -5.97 2.14
CA ASN A 201 -15.93 -5.41 2.81
C ASN A 201 -15.51 -4.51 3.99
N LYS A 202 -16.28 -3.48 4.30
CA LYS A 202 -16.01 -2.58 5.44
C LYS A 202 -15.89 -3.27 6.80
N ASP A 203 -16.61 -4.36 7.00
CA ASP A 203 -16.58 -5.16 8.22
C ASP A 203 -15.49 -6.23 8.22
N LEU A 204 -14.64 -6.25 7.21
CA LEU A 204 -13.55 -7.19 6.97
C LEU A 204 -14.00 -8.66 6.89
N SER A 205 -15.29 -8.93 6.74
CA SER A 205 -15.87 -10.28 6.76
C SER A 205 -15.35 -11.21 5.67
N ASN A 206 -14.82 -10.65 4.58
CA ASN A 206 -14.27 -11.36 3.43
C ASN A 206 -12.74 -11.22 3.27
N ILE A 207 -12.01 -10.95 4.34
CA ILE A 207 -10.57 -10.64 4.30
C ILE A 207 -9.76 -11.69 3.53
N GLU A 208 -10.04 -12.98 3.71
CA GLU A 208 -9.31 -14.07 3.03
C GLU A 208 -9.55 -14.08 1.51
N SER A 209 -10.79 -13.85 1.05
CA SER A 209 -11.09 -13.77 -0.39
C SER A 209 -10.52 -12.50 -1.02
N ALA A 210 -10.50 -11.39 -0.29
CA ALA A 210 -9.86 -10.15 -0.73
C ALA A 210 -8.34 -10.32 -0.88
N ILE A 211 -7.67 -10.99 0.05
CA ILE A 211 -6.25 -11.34 -0.05
C ILE A 211 -6.00 -12.25 -1.25
N ARG A 212 -6.86 -13.25 -1.49
CA ARG A 212 -6.72 -14.13 -2.65
C ARG A 212 -6.77 -13.36 -3.96
N LEU A 213 -7.73 -12.44 -4.13
CA LEU A 213 -7.81 -11.57 -5.29
C LEU A 213 -6.55 -10.69 -5.44
N ALA A 214 -6.06 -10.14 -4.34
CA ALA A 214 -4.85 -9.34 -4.32
C ALA A 214 -3.61 -10.15 -4.78
N ASN A 215 -3.45 -11.39 -4.29
CA ASN A 215 -2.40 -12.30 -4.74
C ASN A 215 -2.53 -12.65 -6.24
N GLN A 216 -3.75 -12.84 -6.75
CA GLN A 216 -4.01 -13.05 -8.18
C GLN A 216 -3.57 -11.83 -9.02
N ALA A 217 -3.98 -10.64 -8.64
CA ALA A 217 -3.63 -9.41 -9.34
C ALA A 217 -2.11 -9.17 -9.32
N SER A 218 -1.46 -9.30 -8.17
CA SER A 218 -0.01 -9.13 -8.04
C SER A 218 0.76 -10.16 -8.86
N SER A 219 0.27 -11.41 -8.97
CA SER A 219 0.90 -12.43 -9.80
C SER A 219 0.90 -12.08 -11.29
N LEU A 220 -0.14 -11.37 -11.79
CA LEU A 220 -0.16 -10.85 -13.16
C LEU A 220 0.78 -9.65 -13.33
N THR A 221 0.83 -8.76 -12.33
CA THR A 221 1.73 -7.61 -12.33
C THR A 221 3.18 -8.03 -12.49
N VAL A 222 3.66 -8.98 -11.70
CA VAL A 222 5.07 -9.41 -11.74
C VAL A 222 5.49 -10.13 -13.03
N GLN A 223 4.56 -10.53 -13.86
CA GLN A 223 4.81 -11.12 -15.18
C GLN A 223 4.96 -10.07 -16.29
N ARG A 224 4.79 -8.79 -15.98
CA ARG A 224 4.84 -7.67 -16.92
C ARG A 224 5.95 -6.70 -16.52
N LYS A 225 6.49 -5.96 -17.48
CA LYS A 225 7.48 -4.91 -17.20
C LYS A 225 6.79 -3.58 -16.91
N GLY A 226 7.38 -2.81 -16.00
CA GLY A 226 6.96 -1.45 -15.67
C GLY A 226 6.11 -1.40 -14.41
N ALA A 227 5.84 -0.18 -13.95
CA ALA A 227 5.05 0.09 -12.75
C ALA A 227 3.54 0.13 -13.09
N GLN A 228 2.95 1.29 -13.24
CA GLN A 228 1.51 1.45 -13.50
C GLN A 228 1.01 0.65 -14.72
N SER A 229 1.82 0.54 -15.78
CA SER A 229 1.47 -0.20 -17.00
C SER A 229 1.40 -1.72 -16.80
N SER A 230 1.96 -2.27 -15.73
CA SER A 230 1.92 -3.69 -15.40
C SER A 230 0.64 -4.10 -14.64
N ILE A 231 -0.04 -3.14 -14.01
CA ILE A 231 -1.22 -3.38 -13.16
C ILE A 231 -2.38 -3.94 -14.01
N PRO A 232 -2.91 -5.13 -13.68
CA PRO A 232 -4.02 -5.71 -14.42
C PRO A 232 -5.34 -5.03 -14.10
N THR A 233 -6.25 -5.08 -15.06
CA THR A 233 -7.65 -4.76 -14.82
C THR A 233 -8.36 -5.95 -14.10
N ARG A 234 -9.47 -5.67 -13.43
CA ARG A 234 -10.32 -6.71 -12.82
C ARG A 234 -10.70 -7.81 -13.83
N LYS A 235 -11.01 -7.45 -15.06
CA LYS A 235 -11.38 -8.39 -16.13
C LYS A 235 -10.23 -9.32 -16.51
N GLU A 236 -8.99 -8.83 -16.51
CA GLU A 236 -7.82 -9.68 -16.79
C GLU A 236 -7.60 -10.68 -15.68
N VAL A 237 -7.74 -10.26 -14.40
CA VAL A 237 -7.63 -11.15 -13.24
C VAL A 237 -8.71 -12.24 -13.31
N GLU A 238 -9.95 -11.87 -13.56
CA GLU A 238 -11.07 -12.82 -13.69
C GLU A 238 -10.90 -13.77 -14.88
N ALA A 239 -10.33 -13.31 -15.99
CA ALA A 239 -10.10 -14.16 -17.17
C ALA A 239 -9.01 -15.20 -16.95
N GLU A 240 -8.00 -14.91 -16.12
CA GLU A 240 -6.89 -15.83 -15.84
C GLU A 240 -7.23 -16.85 -14.76
N TYR A 241 -8.06 -16.49 -13.75
CA TYR A 241 -8.23 -17.30 -12.54
C TYR A 241 -9.67 -17.80 -12.30
N ASN A 242 -10.63 -17.47 -13.14
CA ASN A 242 -12.02 -17.99 -13.15
C ASN A 242 -12.31 -18.74 -14.46
#